data_ddedcb185ad74df7152904ba8c0bba36
#
_entry.id   ddedcb185ad74df7152904ba8c0bba36
#
_cell.length_a   1.000
_cell.length_b   1.000
_cell.length_c   1.000
_cell.angle_alpha   90.00
_cell.angle_beta   90.00
_cell.angle_gamma   90.00
#
_symmetry.space_group_name_H-M   'P 1'
#
loop_
_entity.id
_entity.type
_entity.pdbx_description
1 polymer ?
#
loop_
_entity_poly.entity_id
_entity_poly.type
_entity_poly.pdbx_seq_one_letter_code
_entity_poly.pdbx_strand_id
1 'polypeptide(L)'
;MEGYLVLVDIDKIQDFILSTPKLKTIVGASILVAKLTSFNYCKSNTMLGTLNKANNFGELVNNGDYLVLFFGGGNIKIIFKDLSNAKMFIQDLQRCFIKEAPSASFSNVIYKFNNVFANEIIEKAEKELQKIKLSKRNLVYINTNPIFKLCKICRKYPAVEIAKVENEDKYLCSNCISCLKTYKNYKTENNEILLKDFYDKFKDKYSADFEEKFDDIKDEKGFLAVITMDGNDFGEKLKIITTDKKGDEYIRLLRNFSESLKRNITSVLLESLDGVLTKEEDTKKENGKMPFRPIIIGGDDICLTIAADRAFKFIQKFNENVLDNHFFKENKITYSIGISITKSHFPFYFSHQISEQLVKNAKIERKNRNTNMLNWEILHSSVFDDLSKIREKVYYEDYVGEKHFLTYKPYNFIEQDFKNFKNLEEIIIELKEILGNSKFKNLRKLVRESQKLSNYNFKKIISRLDNSKKKVIKDSLERLKLNAEDIWYADTDRDYLYNNFLDLVELSDFI
;
A
#
# COMPACT_ATOMS: atom_id res chain seq x y z
N MET A 1 -23.28 31.57 6.20
CA MET A 1 -24.24 30.48 6.23
C MET A 1 -23.94 29.59 7.44
N GLU A 2 -24.96 29.19 8.18
CA GLU A 2 -24.86 28.13 9.20
C GLU A 2 -24.96 26.75 8.52
N GLY A 3 -24.12 25.81 8.91
CA GLY A 3 -24.14 24.47 8.36
C GLY A 3 -23.43 23.48 9.29
N TYR A 4 -23.60 22.19 9.01
CA TYR A 4 -23.09 21.09 9.81
C TYR A 4 -22.22 20.17 8.94
N LEU A 5 -20.89 20.25 9.14
CA LEU A 5 -19.95 19.34 8.49
C LEU A 5 -19.93 18.01 9.24
N VAL A 6 -20.29 16.96 8.55
CA VAL A 6 -20.17 15.58 9.05
C VAL A 6 -18.89 14.97 8.45
N LEU A 7 -18.01 14.54 9.32
CA LEU A 7 -16.86 13.67 8.96
C LEU A 7 -17.09 12.29 9.53
N VAL A 8 -16.83 11.27 8.72
CA VAL A 8 -16.83 9.86 9.11
C VAL A 8 -15.52 9.25 8.68
N ASP A 9 -14.93 8.44 9.53
CA ASP A 9 -13.70 7.72 9.21
C ASP A 9 -13.73 6.33 9.89
N ILE A 10 -13.50 5.27 9.11
CA ILE A 10 -13.49 3.90 9.64
C ILE A 10 -12.27 3.70 10.53
N ASP A 11 -12.52 3.20 11.73
CA ASP A 11 -11.46 2.94 12.71
C ASP A 11 -10.67 1.69 12.30
N LYS A 12 -9.33 1.78 12.31
CA LYS A 12 -8.44 0.63 12.06
C LYS A 12 -8.84 -0.17 10.81
N ILE A 13 -9.05 0.53 9.72
CA ILE A 13 -9.52 -0.04 8.45
C ILE A 13 -8.71 -1.26 8.01
N GLN A 14 -7.39 -1.21 8.16
CA GLN A 14 -6.48 -2.29 7.79
C GLN A 14 -6.67 -3.51 8.70
N ASP A 15 -6.83 -3.33 10.01
CA ASP A 15 -7.13 -4.42 10.95
C ASP A 15 -8.43 -5.14 10.60
N PHE A 16 -9.42 -4.40 10.07
CA PHE A 16 -10.67 -4.98 9.58
C PHE A 16 -10.45 -5.77 8.29
N ILE A 17 -9.84 -5.15 7.28
CA ILE A 17 -9.61 -5.77 5.97
C ILE A 17 -8.76 -7.04 6.11
N LEU A 18 -7.69 -6.98 6.90
CA LEU A 18 -6.72 -8.06 7.06
C LEU A 18 -7.03 -9.01 8.22
N SER A 19 -8.24 -8.94 8.76
CA SER A 19 -8.66 -9.74 9.93
C SER A 19 -8.67 -11.25 9.70
N THR A 20 -8.50 -11.71 8.47
CA THR A 20 -8.57 -13.13 8.09
C THR A 20 -7.37 -13.53 7.21
N PRO A 21 -6.98 -14.82 7.21
CA PRO A 21 -5.87 -15.30 6.38
C PRO A 21 -6.29 -15.64 4.93
N LYS A 22 -7.56 -15.55 4.57
CA LYS A 22 -8.08 -16.00 3.27
C LYS A 22 -8.22 -14.82 2.30
N LEU A 23 -7.59 -14.90 1.11
CA LEU A 23 -7.59 -13.84 0.11
C LEU A 23 -9.02 -13.37 -0.28
N LYS A 24 -9.96 -14.30 -0.49
CA LYS A 24 -11.37 -13.96 -0.78
C LYS A 24 -12.04 -13.10 0.29
N THR A 25 -11.78 -13.38 1.56
CA THR A 25 -12.33 -12.60 2.66
C THR A 25 -11.65 -11.26 2.84
N ILE A 26 -10.35 -11.17 2.57
CA ILE A 26 -9.59 -9.91 2.57
C ILE A 26 -10.12 -8.99 1.47
N VAL A 27 -10.21 -9.48 0.25
CA VAL A 27 -10.75 -8.72 -0.89
C VAL A 27 -12.21 -8.33 -0.65
N GLY A 28 -13.02 -9.26 -0.13
CA GLY A 28 -14.41 -8.98 0.23
C GLY A 28 -14.55 -7.92 1.31
N ALA A 29 -13.66 -7.89 2.30
CA ALA A 29 -13.62 -6.85 3.33
C ALA A 29 -13.23 -5.49 2.75
N SER A 30 -12.23 -5.44 1.86
CA SER A 30 -11.84 -4.20 1.18
C SER A 30 -12.99 -3.61 0.34
N ILE A 31 -13.66 -4.46 -0.45
CA ILE A 31 -14.83 -4.04 -1.23
C ILE A 31 -15.99 -3.60 -0.31
N LEU A 32 -16.21 -4.30 0.81
CA LEU A 32 -17.26 -3.95 1.77
C LEU A 32 -17.02 -2.57 2.39
N VAL A 33 -15.79 -2.27 2.78
CA VAL A 33 -15.40 -0.93 3.26
C VAL A 33 -15.68 0.13 2.21
N ALA A 34 -15.22 -0.07 0.98
CA ALA A 34 -15.44 0.86 -0.12
C ALA A 34 -16.94 1.03 -0.43
N LYS A 35 -17.73 -0.04 -0.38
CA LYS A 35 -19.19 -0.03 -0.55
C LYS A 35 -19.87 0.82 0.52
N LEU A 36 -19.60 0.56 1.81
CA LEU A 36 -20.22 1.25 2.94
C LEU A 36 -19.90 2.75 2.98
N THR A 37 -18.79 3.16 2.39
CA THR A 37 -18.38 4.57 2.27
C THR A 37 -18.54 5.12 0.86
N SER A 38 -19.32 4.48 -0.02
CA SER A 38 -19.67 5.00 -1.33
C SER A 38 -20.95 5.84 -1.28
N PHE A 39 -21.01 6.89 -2.14
CA PHE A 39 -22.19 7.74 -2.20
C PHE A 39 -23.45 6.98 -2.60
N ASN A 40 -23.37 6.12 -3.62
CA ASN A 40 -24.52 5.36 -4.14
C ASN A 40 -25.11 4.43 -3.08
N TYR A 41 -24.26 3.73 -2.30
CA TYR A 41 -24.74 2.89 -1.20
C TYR A 41 -25.39 3.72 -0.10
N CYS A 42 -24.76 4.81 0.34
CA CYS A 42 -25.31 5.68 1.37
C CYS A 42 -26.63 6.32 0.91
N LYS A 43 -26.74 6.77 -0.33
CA LYS A 43 -27.97 7.30 -0.91
C LYS A 43 -29.12 6.28 -0.87
N SER A 44 -28.84 5.02 -1.18
CA SER A 44 -29.86 3.96 -1.24
C SER A 44 -30.25 3.39 0.12
N ASN A 45 -29.39 3.50 1.14
CA ASN A 45 -29.56 2.81 2.42
C ASN A 45 -29.66 3.76 3.64
N THR A 46 -29.59 5.07 3.43
CA THR A 46 -29.74 6.09 4.48
C THR A 46 -30.75 7.14 4.03
N MET A 47 -31.08 8.05 4.93
CA MET A 47 -31.96 9.19 4.63
C MET A 47 -31.53 10.06 3.44
N LEU A 48 -30.28 9.98 2.98
CA LEU A 48 -29.81 10.75 1.82
C LEU A 48 -30.66 10.50 0.56
N GLY A 49 -31.30 9.34 0.45
CA GLY A 49 -32.19 9.03 -0.66
C GLY A 49 -33.48 9.85 -0.70
N THR A 50 -33.91 10.39 0.44
CA THR A 50 -35.14 11.20 0.60
C THR A 50 -34.87 12.69 0.60
N LEU A 51 -33.60 13.10 0.68
CA LEU A 51 -33.19 14.51 0.78
C LEU A 51 -32.73 15.06 -0.58
N ASN A 52 -32.83 16.38 -0.74
CA ASN A 52 -32.40 17.11 -1.91
C ASN A 52 -30.87 17.37 -1.88
N LYS A 53 -30.15 16.72 -2.79
CA LYS A 53 -28.70 16.96 -2.96
C LYS A 53 -28.45 18.30 -3.62
N ALA A 54 -27.63 19.15 -3.00
CA ALA A 54 -27.10 20.35 -3.61
C ALA A 54 -25.77 20.07 -4.35
N ASN A 55 -25.48 20.81 -5.40
CA ASN A 55 -24.22 20.74 -6.13
C ASN A 55 -23.23 21.82 -5.66
N ASN A 56 -23.72 22.91 -5.09
CA ASN A 56 -22.97 24.05 -4.58
C ASN A 56 -23.66 24.66 -3.35
N PHE A 57 -23.01 25.64 -2.71
CA PHE A 57 -23.56 26.30 -1.53
C PHE A 57 -24.82 27.13 -1.83
N GLY A 58 -24.92 27.77 -3.00
CA GLY A 58 -26.10 28.51 -3.39
C GLY A 58 -27.34 27.62 -3.42
N GLU A 59 -27.24 26.43 -4.02
CA GLU A 59 -28.29 25.43 -4.02
C GLU A 59 -28.59 24.90 -2.60
N LEU A 60 -27.55 24.68 -1.77
CA LEU A 60 -27.74 24.22 -0.40
C LEU A 60 -28.53 25.23 0.43
N VAL A 61 -28.26 26.50 0.27
CA VAL A 61 -28.99 27.58 0.98
C VAL A 61 -30.45 27.64 0.55
N ASN A 62 -30.70 27.57 -0.76
CA ASN A 62 -32.04 27.77 -1.32
C ASN A 62 -32.92 26.49 -1.15
N ASN A 63 -32.58 25.42 -1.82
CA ASN A 63 -33.46 24.25 -1.98
C ASN A 63 -32.81 22.93 -1.59
N GLY A 64 -31.53 22.89 -1.20
CA GLY A 64 -30.79 21.69 -0.86
C GLY A 64 -30.82 21.38 0.63
N ASP A 65 -30.72 20.11 0.96
CA ASP A 65 -30.64 19.60 2.33
C ASP A 65 -29.20 19.23 2.70
N TYR A 66 -28.41 18.77 1.70
CA TYR A 66 -27.02 18.36 1.90
C TYR A 66 -26.14 18.62 0.67
N LEU A 67 -24.83 18.74 0.93
CA LEU A 67 -23.79 18.94 -0.08
C LEU A 67 -22.65 17.94 0.14
N VAL A 68 -22.40 17.12 -0.85
CA VAL A 68 -21.33 16.11 -0.80
C VAL A 68 -19.98 16.76 -1.05
N LEU A 69 -19.00 16.53 -0.18
CA LEU A 69 -17.60 16.89 -0.39
C LEU A 69 -16.78 15.68 -0.88
N PHE A 70 -16.89 14.56 -0.19
CA PHE A 70 -16.11 13.36 -0.49
C PHE A 70 -16.79 12.09 0.03
N PHE A 71 -16.70 11.01 -0.76
CA PHE A 71 -17.05 9.65 -0.38
C PHE A 71 -16.00 8.68 -0.94
N GLY A 72 -15.46 7.80 -0.11
CA GLY A 72 -14.57 6.73 -0.53
C GLY A 72 -13.42 6.45 0.44
N GLY A 73 -12.71 5.36 0.21
CA GLY A 73 -11.52 5.01 0.99
C GLY A 73 -11.73 4.86 2.50
N GLY A 74 -12.95 4.55 2.94
CA GLY A 74 -13.27 4.50 4.37
C GLY A 74 -13.65 5.84 5.00
N ASN A 75 -13.71 6.92 4.19
CA ASN A 75 -13.98 8.29 4.63
C ASN A 75 -15.23 8.87 3.98
N ILE A 76 -15.98 9.68 4.74
CA ILE A 76 -17.12 10.47 4.24
C ILE A 76 -16.98 11.90 4.75
N LYS A 77 -17.13 12.88 3.85
CA LYS A 77 -17.20 14.30 4.16
C LYS A 77 -18.46 14.88 3.49
N ILE A 78 -19.41 15.37 4.27
CA ILE A 78 -20.70 15.86 3.79
C ILE A 78 -21.17 17.05 4.64
N ILE A 79 -21.76 18.06 4.03
CA ILE A 79 -22.36 19.20 4.73
C ILE A 79 -23.87 19.04 4.71
N PHE A 80 -24.49 19.20 5.87
CA PHE A 80 -25.93 19.28 6.02
C PHE A 80 -26.35 20.71 6.38
N LYS A 81 -27.54 21.10 5.91
CA LYS A 81 -28.20 22.36 6.29
C LYS A 81 -28.70 22.25 7.74
N ASP A 82 -29.26 21.12 8.13
CA ASP A 82 -29.90 20.91 9.41
C ASP A 82 -29.18 19.85 10.27
N LEU A 83 -29.10 20.11 11.58
CA LEU A 83 -28.49 19.20 12.56
C LEU A 83 -29.25 17.87 12.67
N SER A 84 -30.58 17.92 12.56
CA SER A 84 -31.42 16.71 12.62
C SER A 84 -31.06 15.73 11.50
N ASN A 85 -30.93 16.24 10.27
CA ASN A 85 -30.54 15.43 9.12
C ASN A 85 -29.13 14.85 9.28
N ALA A 86 -28.18 15.63 9.80
CA ALA A 86 -26.83 15.14 10.10
C ALA A 86 -26.83 14.00 11.11
N LYS A 87 -27.61 14.10 12.20
CA LYS A 87 -27.73 13.06 13.22
C LYS A 87 -28.41 11.78 12.67
N MET A 88 -29.49 11.94 11.92
CA MET A 88 -30.21 10.81 11.32
C MET A 88 -29.31 10.05 10.32
N PHE A 89 -28.56 10.78 9.49
CA PHE A 89 -27.58 10.16 8.59
C PHE A 89 -26.58 9.27 9.33
N ILE A 90 -26.00 9.76 10.43
CA ILE A 90 -25.05 8.97 11.24
C ILE A 90 -25.72 7.74 11.84
N GLN A 91 -26.94 7.86 12.33
CA GLN A 91 -27.70 6.71 12.90
C GLN A 91 -27.98 5.65 11.83
N ASP A 92 -28.40 6.06 10.63
CA ASP A 92 -28.65 5.13 9.52
C ASP A 92 -27.35 4.45 9.07
N LEU A 93 -26.26 5.22 8.98
CA LEU A 93 -24.94 4.66 8.65
C LEU A 93 -24.49 3.64 9.71
N GLN A 94 -24.70 3.91 11.01
CA GLN A 94 -24.41 2.95 12.08
C GLN A 94 -25.21 1.66 11.90
N ARG A 95 -26.51 1.74 11.56
CA ARG A 95 -27.34 0.56 11.27
C ARG A 95 -26.78 -0.24 10.09
N CYS A 96 -26.34 0.46 9.02
CA CYS A 96 -25.70 -0.20 7.88
C CYS A 96 -24.43 -0.97 8.29
N PHE A 97 -23.57 -0.34 9.11
CA PHE A 97 -22.35 -1.00 9.59
C PHE A 97 -22.64 -2.21 10.48
N ILE A 98 -23.57 -2.09 11.42
CA ILE A 98 -23.97 -3.23 12.28
C ILE A 98 -24.50 -4.40 11.44
N LYS A 99 -25.24 -4.11 10.39
CA LYS A 99 -25.84 -5.14 9.51
C LYS A 99 -24.81 -5.78 8.56
N GLU A 100 -24.00 -4.96 7.86
CA GLU A 100 -23.13 -5.43 6.78
C GLU A 100 -21.70 -5.76 7.24
N ALA A 101 -21.19 -5.02 8.23
CA ALA A 101 -19.82 -5.15 8.72
C ALA A 101 -19.74 -5.09 10.26
N PRO A 102 -20.33 -6.05 10.98
CA PRO A 102 -20.53 -5.98 12.43
C PRO A 102 -19.25 -5.90 13.27
N SER A 103 -18.09 -6.23 12.70
CA SER A 103 -16.79 -6.08 13.38
C SER A 103 -16.04 -4.81 12.99
N ALA A 104 -16.56 -4.01 12.05
CA ALA A 104 -16.01 -2.70 11.71
C ALA A 104 -16.66 -1.62 12.58
N SER A 105 -15.88 -0.63 12.97
CA SER A 105 -16.38 0.57 13.61
C SER A 105 -15.91 1.81 12.87
N PHE A 106 -16.63 2.90 13.05
CA PHE A 106 -16.20 4.21 12.56
C PHE A 106 -16.30 5.27 13.64
N SER A 107 -15.49 6.30 13.50
CA SER A 107 -15.58 7.53 14.27
C SER A 107 -16.24 8.61 13.42
N ASN A 108 -17.02 9.48 14.06
CA ASN A 108 -17.68 10.58 13.37
C ASN A 108 -17.64 11.85 14.21
N VAL A 109 -17.75 12.98 13.54
CA VAL A 109 -17.97 14.29 14.14
C VAL A 109 -19.01 15.06 13.34
N ILE A 110 -19.87 15.81 14.04
CA ILE A 110 -20.76 16.80 13.44
C ILE A 110 -20.27 18.17 13.90
N TYR A 111 -19.57 18.86 13.00
CA TYR A 111 -18.95 20.17 13.29
C TYR A 111 -19.83 21.31 12.79
N LYS A 112 -20.35 22.12 13.70
CA LYS A 112 -21.13 23.33 13.36
C LYS A 112 -20.21 24.43 12.89
N PHE A 113 -20.57 25.10 11.79
CA PHE A 113 -19.87 26.30 11.32
C PHE A 113 -20.86 27.39 10.87
N ASN A 114 -20.45 28.65 11.06
CA ASN A 114 -21.30 29.84 10.77
C ASN A 114 -20.66 30.78 9.74
N ASN A 115 -19.52 30.40 9.18
CA ASN A 115 -18.73 31.21 8.27
C ASN A 115 -18.76 30.66 6.84
N VAL A 116 -18.07 31.36 5.92
CA VAL A 116 -17.80 30.81 4.59
C VAL A 116 -16.93 29.58 4.71
N PHE A 117 -17.33 28.50 4.06
CA PHE A 117 -16.65 27.23 4.13
C PHE A 117 -15.24 27.32 3.53
N ALA A 118 -14.25 26.85 4.25
CA ALA A 118 -12.84 26.86 3.86
C ALA A 118 -12.07 25.71 4.53
N ASN A 119 -10.82 25.52 4.16
CA ASN A 119 -9.96 24.45 4.69
C ASN A 119 -9.90 24.44 6.23
N GLU A 120 -9.87 25.60 6.86
CA GLU A 120 -9.84 25.73 8.34
C GLU A 120 -10.98 24.99 9.05
N ILE A 121 -12.16 24.94 8.43
CA ILE A 121 -13.32 24.24 9.00
C ILE A 121 -13.08 22.73 8.99
N ILE A 122 -12.53 22.20 7.89
CA ILE A 122 -12.17 20.78 7.78
C ILE A 122 -11.08 20.43 8.79
N GLU A 123 -10.02 21.24 8.90
CA GLU A 123 -8.93 20.98 9.86
C GLU A 123 -9.39 20.96 11.31
N LYS A 124 -10.29 21.87 11.68
CA LYS A 124 -10.88 21.89 13.03
C LYS A 124 -11.72 20.63 13.28
N ALA A 125 -12.55 20.25 12.32
CA ALA A 125 -13.37 19.06 12.41
C ALA A 125 -12.52 17.78 12.45
N GLU A 126 -11.44 17.68 11.67
CA GLU A 126 -10.48 16.55 11.69
C GLU A 126 -9.74 16.44 13.02
N LYS A 127 -9.35 17.58 13.64
CA LYS A 127 -8.76 17.57 14.98
C LYS A 127 -9.74 17.04 16.04
N GLU A 128 -11.02 17.41 15.95
CA GLU A 128 -12.04 16.86 16.84
C GLU A 128 -12.28 15.36 16.59
N LEU A 129 -12.34 14.93 15.34
CA LEU A 129 -12.45 13.52 14.97
C LEU A 129 -11.28 12.70 15.52
N GLN A 130 -10.05 13.23 15.45
CA GLN A 130 -8.87 12.59 16.02
C GLN A 130 -8.97 12.43 17.55
N LYS A 131 -9.44 13.45 18.26
CA LYS A 131 -9.68 13.35 19.70
C LYS A 131 -10.69 12.25 20.04
N ILE A 132 -11.78 12.15 19.25
CA ILE A 132 -12.78 11.08 19.41
C ILE A 132 -12.13 9.70 19.19
N LYS A 133 -11.33 9.54 18.15
CA LYS A 133 -10.62 8.28 17.88
C LYS A 133 -9.68 7.88 19.03
N LEU A 134 -8.92 8.83 19.57
CA LEU A 134 -8.00 8.59 20.68
C LEU A 134 -8.75 8.29 22.01
N SER A 135 -9.93 8.87 22.22
CA SER A 135 -10.75 8.63 23.41
C SER A 135 -11.48 7.28 23.41
N LYS A 136 -11.62 6.65 22.25
CA LYS A 136 -12.26 5.33 22.16
C LYS A 136 -11.41 4.29 22.89
N ARG A 137 -11.97 3.73 23.96
CA ARG A 137 -11.36 2.57 24.64
C ARG A 137 -11.51 1.35 23.75
N ASN A 138 -10.40 0.66 23.49
CA ASN A 138 -10.46 -0.67 22.88
C ASN A 138 -11.13 -1.61 23.87
N LEU A 139 -12.39 -1.93 23.64
CA LEU A 139 -13.04 -3.02 24.35
C LEU A 139 -12.38 -4.32 23.90
N VAL A 140 -11.54 -4.88 24.74
CA VAL A 140 -11.01 -6.21 24.54
C VAL A 140 -12.15 -7.19 24.78
N TYR A 141 -12.75 -7.68 23.69
CA TYR A 141 -13.75 -8.73 23.78
C TYR A 141 -13.05 -10.06 24.00
N ILE A 142 -12.94 -10.47 25.26
CA ILE A 142 -12.39 -11.79 25.60
C ILE A 142 -13.55 -12.80 25.45
N ASN A 143 -13.55 -13.51 24.34
CA ASN A 143 -14.53 -14.57 24.11
C ASN A 143 -14.00 -15.89 24.70
N THR A 144 -14.10 -16.02 25.99
CA THR A 144 -13.63 -17.21 26.75
C THR A 144 -14.70 -18.27 26.98
N ASN A 145 -15.91 -18.08 26.43
CA ASN A 145 -16.98 -19.04 26.67
C ASN A 145 -16.80 -20.28 25.78
N PRO A 146 -16.47 -21.46 26.32
CA PRO A 146 -16.23 -22.69 25.56
C PRO A 146 -17.47 -23.26 24.86
N ILE A 147 -18.66 -22.72 25.15
CA ILE A 147 -19.93 -23.14 24.54
C ILE A 147 -20.02 -22.68 23.07
N PHE A 148 -19.34 -21.57 22.71
CA PHE A 148 -19.40 -21.05 21.36
C PHE A 148 -18.35 -21.68 20.46
N LYS A 149 -18.78 -22.20 19.31
CA LYS A 149 -17.86 -22.55 18.22
C LYS A 149 -17.31 -21.27 17.59
N LEU A 150 -15.99 -21.17 17.48
CA LEU A 150 -15.34 -20.06 16.81
C LEU A 150 -15.45 -20.21 15.29
N CYS A 151 -15.52 -19.08 14.60
CA CYS A 151 -15.46 -19.01 13.15
C CYS A 151 -14.21 -19.73 12.61
N LYS A 152 -14.40 -20.63 11.64
CA LYS A 152 -13.30 -21.41 11.04
C LYS A 152 -12.38 -20.59 10.13
N ILE A 153 -12.79 -19.37 9.75
CA ILE A 153 -11.96 -18.46 8.93
C ILE A 153 -11.14 -17.52 9.81
N CYS A 154 -11.79 -16.62 10.58
CA CYS A 154 -11.06 -15.61 11.35
C CYS A 154 -10.58 -16.11 12.72
N ARG A 155 -11.18 -17.15 13.28
CA ARG A 155 -10.89 -17.70 14.62
C ARG A 155 -11.02 -16.69 15.77
N LYS A 156 -11.66 -15.54 15.52
CA LYS A 156 -11.80 -14.44 16.48
C LYS A 156 -13.22 -14.34 17.07
N TYR A 157 -14.24 -14.53 16.25
CA TYR A 157 -15.63 -14.31 16.61
C TYR A 157 -16.42 -15.61 16.67
N PRO A 158 -17.50 -15.67 17.49
CA PRO A 158 -18.42 -16.79 17.51
C PRO A 158 -19.04 -17.02 16.14
N ALA A 159 -19.17 -18.29 15.77
CA ALA A 159 -19.91 -18.67 14.58
C ALA A 159 -21.41 -18.50 14.80
N VAL A 160 -22.10 -18.00 13.78
CA VAL A 160 -23.57 -17.81 13.79
C VAL A 160 -24.28 -18.70 12.78
N GLU A 161 -23.56 -19.20 11.78
CA GLU A 161 -24.15 -19.97 10.67
C GLU A 161 -23.13 -21.00 10.14
N ILE A 162 -23.66 -22.06 9.50
CA ILE A 162 -22.86 -23.00 8.71
C ILE A 162 -23.03 -22.62 7.24
N ALA A 163 -21.90 -22.33 6.57
CA ALA A 163 -21.90 -22.01 5.15
C ALA A 163 -20.86 -22.83 4.38
N LYS A 164 -21.15 -23.12 3.11
CA LYS A 164 -20.20 -23.80 2.22
C LYS A 164 -19.06 -22.87 1.79
N VAL A 165 -17.85 -23.28 2.13
CA VAL A 165 -16.61 -22.59 1.71
C VAL A 165 -15.66 -23.65 1.17
N GLU A 166 -15.22 -23.51 -0.09
CA GLU A 166 -14.33 -24.48 -0.76
C GLU A 166 -14.90 -25.92 -0.73
N ASN A 167 -16.21 -26.04 -0.98
CA ASN A 167 -16.99 -27.31 -0.94
C ASN A 167 -17.11 -28.00 0.43
N GLU A 168 -16.69 -27.35 1.52
CA GLU A 168 -16.81 -27.86 2.89
C GLU A 168 -17.79 -26.99 3.69
N ASP A 169 -18.55 -27.62 4.58
CA ASP A 169 -19.43 -26.93 5.54
C ASP A 169 -18.58 -26.38 6.69
N LYS A 170 -18.54 -25.04 6.81
CA LYS A 170 -17.73 -24.35 7.83
C LYS A 170 -18.62 -23.47 8.71
N TYR A 171 -18.34 -23.51 10.02
CA TYR A 171 -18.93 -22.59 10.98
C TYR A 171 -18.35 -21.20 10.80
N LEU A 172 -19.18 -20.20 10.51
CA LEU A 172 -18.76 -18.83 10.18
C LEU A 172 -19.42 -17.78 11.07
N CYS A 173 -18.68 -16.72 11.38
CA CYS A 173 -19.25 -15.52 12.01
C CYS A 173 -19.90 -14.62 10.96
N SER A 174 -20.79 -13.72 11.41
CA SER A 174 -21.50 -12.76 10.54
C SER A 174 -20.53 -11.92 9.67
N ASN A 175 -19.42 -11.49 10.23
CA ASN A 175 -18.44 -10.70 9.48
C ASN A 175 -17.82 -11.46 8.30
N CYS A 176 -17.36 -12.71 8.53
CA CYS A 176 -16.78 -13.51 7.44
C CYS A 176 -17.83 -13.88 6.39
N ILE A 177 -19.10 -14.08 6.79
CA ILE A 177 -20.22 -14.30 5.85
C ILE A 177 -20.43 -13.07 4.99
N SER A 178 -20.50 -11.87 5.58
CA SER A 178 -20.66 -10.61 4.84
C SER A 178 -19.50 -10.39 3.85
N CYS A 179 -18.26 -10.59 4.27
CA CYS A 179 -17.09 -10.46 3.39
C CYS A 179 -17.14 -11.44 2.21
N LEU A 180 -17.47 -12.71 2.45
CA LEU A 180 -17.58 -13.71 1.38
C LEU A 180 -18.76 -13.43 0.45
N LYS A 181 -19.90 -12.97 0.98
CA LYS A 181 -21.05 -12.55 0.18
C LYS A 181 -20.71 -11.36 -0.70
N THR A 182 -20.06 -10.35 -0.12
CA THR A 182 -19.58 -9.18 -0.88
C THR A 182 -18.60 -9.59 -1.97
N TYR A 183 -17.65 -10.49 -1.67
CA TYR A 183 -16.72 -11.04 -2.66
C TYR A 183 -17.43 -11.77 -3.81
N LYS A 184 -18.47 -12.53 -3.54
CA LYS A 184 -19.24 -13.22 -4.57
C LYS A 184 -20.03 -12.25 -5.46
N ASN A 185 -20.58 -11.22 -4.85
CA ASN A 185 -21.53 -10.31 -5.51
C ASN A 185 -20.83 -9.11 -6.20
N TYR A 186 -19.54 -8.82 -5.90
CA TYR A 186 -18.89 -7.63 -6.46
C TYR A 186 -18.86 -7.61 -7.99
N LYS A 187 -18.87 -8.77 -8.62
CA LYS A 187 -18.87 -8.91 -10.09
C LYS A 187 -20.18 -8.47 -10.72
N THR A 188 -21.30 -8.49 -10.00
CA THR A 188 -22.64 -8.21 -10.49
C THR A 188 -23.25 -6.91 -9.94
N GLU A 189 -22.77 -6.40 -8.82
CA GLU A 189 -23.27 -5.16 -8.25
C GLU A 189 -22.69 -3.93 -8.95
N ASN A 190 -23.57 -3.03 -9.39
CA ASN A 190 -23.20 -1.76 -10.04
C ASN A 190 -22.82 -0.71 -8.97
N ASN A 191 -21.67 -0.83 -8.37
CA ASN A 191 -21.15 0.10 -7.35
C ASN A 191 -19.91 0.81 -7.90
N GLU A 192 -19.84 2.13 -7.74
CA GLU A 192 -18.66 2.96 -8.06
C GLU A 192 -17.54 2.71 -7.04
N ILE A 193 -16.91 1.54 -7.10
CA ILE A 193 -15.80 1.15 -6.24
C ILE A 193 -14.54 1.05 -7.10
N LEU A 194 -13.52 1.84 -6.77
CA LEU A 194 -12.29 1.94 -7.54
C LEU A 194 -11.63 0.57 -7.81
N LEU A 195 -11.65 -0.31 -6.82
CA LEU A 195 -11.14 -1.67 -6.96
C LEU A 195 -11.95 -2.50 -7.96
N LYS A 196 -13.29 -2.33 -7.99
CA LYS A 196 -14.16 -3.00 -8.95
C LYS A 196 -13.93 -2.48 -10.36
N ASP A 197 -13.88 -1.16 -10.54
CA ASP A 197 -13.60 -0.53 -11.83
C ASP A 197 -12.27 -1.00 -12.40
N PHE A 198 -11.28 -1.19 -11.55
CA PHE A 198 -9.99 -1.74 -11.92
C PHE A 198 -10.14 -3.19 -12.40
N TYR A 199 -10.85 -4.05 -11.68
CA TYR A 199 -11.07 -5.44 -12.06
C TYR A 199 -11.83 -5.58 -13.36
N ASP A 200 -12.87 -4.78 -13.56
CA ASP A 200 -13.68 -4.80 -14.78
C ASP A 200 -12.83 -4.43 -15.99
N LYS A 201 -12.06 -3.35 -15.94
CA LYS A 201 -11.15 -2.93 -17.02
C LYS A 201 -10.10 -4.00 -17.35
N PHE A 202 -9.53 -4.65 -16.33
CA PHE A 202 -8.56 -5.72 -16.54
C PHE A 202 -9.18 -6.94 -17.19
N LYS A 203 -10.36 -7.35 -16.72
CA LYS A 203 -11.10 -8.48 -17.28
C LYS A 203 -11.50 -8.24 -18.73
N ASP A 204 -11.98 -7.05 -19.05
CA ASP A 204 -12.36 -6.68 -20.42
C ASP A 204 -11.14 -6.72 -21.36
N LYS A 205 -9.98 -6.28 -20.89
CA LYS A 205 -8.74 -6.24 -21.68
C LYS A 205 -8.14 -7.64 -21.93
N TYR A 206 -8.15 -8.51 -20.92
CA TYR A 206 -7.41 -9.79 -20.95
C TYR A 206 -8.31 -11.02 -21.00
N SER A 207 -9.62 -10.88 -20.86
CA SER A 207 -10.57 -12.00 -20.72
C SER A 207 -10.16 -13.00 -19.62
N ALA A 208 -9.43 -12.51 -18.61
CA ALA A 208 -8.85 -13.29 -17.54
C ALA A 208 -9.45 -12.92 -16.17
N ASP A 209 -9.46 -13.87 -15.26
CA ASP A 209 -9.90 -13.64 -13.87
C ASP A 209 -8.68 -13.54 -12.92
N PHE A 210 -8.92 -13.08 -11.72
CA PHE A 210 -7.88 -12.96 -10.69
C PHE A 210 -7.83 -14.21 -9.83
N GLU A 211 -6.62 -14.55 -9.35
CA GLU A 211 -6.42 -15.65 -8.43
C GLU A 211 -7.18 -15.46 -7.11
N GLU A 212 -7.62 -16.55 -6.54
CA GLU A 212 -8.46 -16.58 -5.33
C GLU A 212 -7.70 -17.05 -4.09
N LYS A 213 -6.46 -17.53 -4.25
CA LYS A 213 -5.56 -17.96 -3.18
C LYS A 213 -4.17 -17.36 -3.38
N PHE A 214 -3.48 -17.09 -2.28
CA PHE A 214 -2.10 -16.59 -2.32
C PHE A 214 -1.13 -17.59 -2.97
N ASP A 215 -1.35 -18.90 -2.75
CA ASP A 215 -0.53 -19.95 -3.33
C ASP A 215 -0.58 -20.02 -4.86
N ASP A 216 -1.61 -19.47 -5.47
CA ASP A 216 -1.76 -19.46 -6.92
C ASP A 216 -1.04 -18.24 -7.56
N ILE A 217 -0.66 -17.22 -6.76
CA ILE A 217 0.01 -15.99 -7.21
C ILE A 217 1.55 -16.10 -7.13
N LYS A 218 2.10 -17.05 -6.37
CA LYS A 218 3.54 -17.20 -6.13
C LYS A 218 4.35 -17.40 -7.42
N ASP A 219 5.63 -17.03 -7.37
CA ASP A 219 6.61 -17.37 -8.39
C ASP A 219 6.99 -18.88 -8.37
N GLU A 220 7.81 -19.31 -9.33
CA GLU A 220 8.27 -20.72 -9.43
C GLU A 220 9.07 -21.16 -8.18
N LYS A 221 9.75 -20.24 -7.50
CA LYS A 221 10.48 -20.50 -6.25
C LYS A 221 9.55 -20.52 -5.02
N GLY A 222 8.26 -20.27 -5.18
CA GLY A 222 7.25 -20.26 -4.13
C GLY A 222 7.21 -18.97 -3.32
N PHE A 223 7.73 -17.85 -3.84
CA PHE A 223 7.69 -16.55 -3.19
C PHE A 223 6.54 -15.69 -3.70
N LEU A 224 6.00 -14.90 -2.80
CA LEU A 224 4.96 -13.90 -3.01
C LEU A 224 5.46 -12.54 -2.53
N ALA A 225 5.27 -11.50 -3.31
CA ALA A 225 5.51 -10.13 -2.89
C ALA A 225 4.19 -9.46 -2.47
N VAL A 226 4.21 -8.81 -1.31
CA VAL A 226 3.19 -7.87 -0.86
C VAL A 226 3.74 -6.47 -1.00
N ILE A 227 3.09 -5.67 -1.85
CA ILE A 227 3.50 -4.30 -2.16
C ILE A 227 2.49 -3.35 -1.54
N THR A 228 2.97 -2.46 -0.68
CA THR A 228 2.21 -1.34 -0.13
C THR A 228 2.82 -0.04 -0.64
N MET A 229 1.98 0.86 -1.11
CA MET A 229 2.39 2.18 -1.59
C MET A 229 1.51 3.23 -0.93
N ASP A 230 2.13 4.34 -0.53
CA ASP A 230 1.44 5.45 0.09
C ASP A 230 1.92 6.75 -0.57
N GLY A 231 0.95 7.54 -1.01
CA GLY A 231 1.22 8.82 -1.66
C GLY A 231 1.78 9.85 -0.69
N ASN A 232 2.79 10.59 -1.15
CA ASN A 232 3.51 11.53 -0.30
C ASN A 232 2.84 12.92 -0.31
N ASP A 233 2.60 13.45 0.90
CA ASP A 233 2.21 14.85 1.14
C ASP A 233 0.90 15.29 0.48
N PHE A 234 -0.03 14.36 0.21
CA PHE A 234 -1.31 14.70 -0.45
C PHE A 234 -2.09 15.78 0.27
N GLY A 235 -2.16 15.72 1.60
CA GLY A 235 -2.82 16.73 2.41
C GLY A 235 -2.21 18.12 2.25
N GLU A 236 -0.87 18.22 2.19
CA GLU A 236 -0.17 19.50 1.98
C GLU A 236 -0.38 20.01 0.55
N LYS A 237 -0.35 19.15 -0.45
CA LYS A 237 -0.61 19.50 -1.85
C LYS A 237 -2.03 20.04 -2.03
N LEU A 238 -3.01 19.37 -1.43
CA LEU A 238 -4.38 19.83 -1.44
C LEU A 238 -4.52 21.23 -0.77
N LYS A 239 -3.82 21.45 0.35
CA LYS A 239 -3.78 22.78 0.99
C LYS A 239 -3.22 23.85 0.06
N ILE A 240 -2.11 23.57 -0.63
CA ILE A 240 -1.50 24.50 -1.59
C ILE A 240 -2.49 24.85 -2.71
N ILE A 241 -3.15 23.85 -3.31
CA ILE A 241 -4.13 24.04 -4.39
C ILE A 241 -5.34 24.86 -3.93
N THR A 242 -5.72 24.71 -2.66
CA THR A 242 -6.90 25.36 -2.07
C THR A 242 -6.56 26.58 -1.22
N THR A 243 -5.30 27.03 -1.21
CA THR A 243 -4.90 28.24 -0.47
C THR A 243 -5.74 29.43 -0.88
N ASP A 244 -6.25 30.20 0.09
CA ASP A 244 -7.10 31.36 -0.07
C ASP A 244 -8.46 31.14 -0.77
N LYS A 245 -8.76 29.89 -1.12
CA LYS A 245 -10.03 29.49 -1.73
C LYS A 245 -11.09 29.23 -0.68
N LYS A 246 -12.34 29.66 -0.98
CA LYS A 246 -13.48 29.56 -0.06
C LYS A 246 -14.77 29.19 -0.82
N GLY A 247 -15.73 28.67 -0.08
CA GLY A 247 -17.05 28.34 -0.61
C GLY A 247 -17.02 27.37 -1.78
N ASP A 248 -17.75 27.71 -2.83
CA ASP A 248 -17.89 26.80 -4.00
C ASP A 248 -16.60 26.58 -4.77
N GLU A 249 -15.70 27.57 -4.81
CA GLU A 249 -14.40 27.42 -5.46
C GLU A 249 -13.54 26.38 -4.73
N TYR A 250 -13.51 26.45 -3.40
CA TYR A 250 -12.80 25.45 -2.58
C TYR A 250 -13.34 24.04 -2.82
N ILE A 251 -14.65 23.86 -2.79
CA ILE A 251 -15.29 22.55 -2.99
C ILE A 251 -15.01 22.00 -4.38
N ARG A 252 -15.09 22.86 -5.40
CA ARG A 252 -14.80 22.44 -6.79
C ARG A 252 -13.37 21.94 -6.93
N LEU A 253 -12.40 22.64 -6.35
CA LEU A 253 -10.99 22.23 -6.39
C LEU A 253 -10.75 20.93 -5.64
N LEU A 254 -11.33 20.76 -4.44
CA LEU A 254 -11.27 19.52 -3.66
C LEU A 254 -11.79 18.31 -4.46
N ARG A 255 -12.97 18.44 -5.06
CA ARG A 255 -13.59 17.37 -5.86
C ARG A 255 -12.76 17.05 -7.10
N ASN A 256 -12.37 18.07 -7.86
CA ASN A 256 -11.58 17.91 -9.08
C ASN A 256 -10.25 17.21 -8.79
N PHE A 257 -9.56 17.59 -7.73
CA PHE A 257 -8.31 16.93 -7.33
C PHE A 257 -8.53 15.46 -6.98
N SER A 258 -9.54 15.17 -6.14
CA SER A 258 -9.85 13.79 -5.72
C SER A 258 -10.27 12.90 -6.89
N GLU A 259 -11.09 13.40 -7.81
CA GLU A 259 -11.53 12.66 -9.01
C GLU A 259 -10.37 12.46 -10.01
N SER A 260 -9.52 13.48 -10.19
CA SER A 260 -8.35 13.38 -11.04
C SER A 260 -7.34 12.38 -10.48
N LEU A 261 -7.12 12.39 -9.16
CA LEU A 261 -6.27 11.41 -8.49
C LEU A 261 -6.77 9.98 -8.75
N LYS A 262 -8.06 9.72 -8.51
CA LYS A 262 -8.67 8.39 -8.75
C LYS A 262 -8.47 7.91 -10.18
N ARG A 263 -8.73 8.77 -11.17
CA ARG A 263 -8.59 8.42 -12.60
C ARG A 263 -7.14 8.12 -12.97
N ASN A 264 -6.22 9.00 -12.57
CA ASN A 264 -4.82 8.89 -12.94
C ASN A 264 -4.14 7.70 -12.27
N ILE A 265 -4.40 7.44 -10.97
CA ILE A 265 -3.81 6.28 -10.30
C ILE A 265 -4.32 4.96 -10.89
N THR A 266 -5.59 4.90 -11.28
CA THR A 266 -6.14 3.72 -11.97
C THR A 266 -5.44 3.47 -13.29
N SER A 267 -5.22 4.52 -14.13
CA SER A 267 -4.49 4.41 -15.40
C SER A 267 -3.06 3.93 -15.18
N VAL A 268 -2.33 4.60 -14.29
CA VAL A 268 -0.94 4.25 -13.97
C VAL A 268 -0.80 2.81 -13.47
N LEU A 269 -1.70 2.36 -12.59
CA LEU A 269 -1.69 0.97 -12.10
C LEU A 269 -1.98 -0.04 -13.21
N LEU A 270 -2.99 0.25 -14.06
CA LEU A 270 -3.34 -0.61 -15.20
C LEU A 270 -2.17 -0.75 -16.17
N GLU A 271 -1.54 0.37 -16.56
CA GLU A 271 -0.41 0.40 -17.47
C GLU A 271 0.82 -0.30 -16.88
N SER A 272 1.06 -0.10 -15.59
CA SER A 272 2.20 -0.71 -14.89
C SER A 272 2.07 -2.22 -14.76
N LEU A 273 0.87 -2.72 -14.44
CA LEU A 273 0.59 -4.15 -14.36
C LEU A 273 0.56 -4.79 -15.76
N ASP A 274 0.09 -4.06 -16.77
CA ASP A 274 0.16 -4.47 -18.17
C ASP A 274 1.61 -4.71 -18.62
N GLY A 275 2.52 -3.79 -18.29
CA GLY A 275 3.94 -3.89 -18.62
C GLY A 275 4.68 -5.07 -17.99
N VAL A 276 4.07 -5.73 -17.01
CA VAL A 276 4.64 -6.92 -16.32
C VAL A 276 4.15 -8.22 -16.95
N LEU A 277 3.01 -8.20 -17.64
CA LEU A 277 2.47 -9.39 -18.32
C LEU A 277 3.28 -9.65 -19.59
N THR A 278 3.86 -10.83 -19.71
CA THR A 278 4.46 -11.29 -20.95
C THR A 278 3.36 -11.87 -21.84
N LYS A 279 3.12 -11.25 -23.00
CA LYS A 279 1.94 -11.44 -23.86
C LYS A 279 1.60 -12.89 -24.25
N GLU A 280 2.50 -13.84 -24.09
CA GLU A 280 2.27 -15.23 -24.54
C GLU A 280 2.15 -16.26 -23.42
N GLU A 281 2.80 -16.07 -22.28
CA GLU A 281 2.83 -17.05 -21.20
C GLU A 281 1.69 -16.90 -20.19
N ASP A 282 1.25 -15.66 -19.95
CA ASP A 282 0.24 -15.37 -18.93
C ASP A 282 -1.20 -15.58 -19.38
N THR A 283 -1.46 -15.48 -20.68
CA THR A 283 -2.77 -15.75 -21.29
C THR A 283 -2.96 -17.23 -21.70
N LYS A 284 -1.87 -18.02 -21.78
CA LYS A 284 -1.88 -19.44 -22.14
C LYS A 284 -1.95 -20.42 -20.97
N LYS A 285 -1.88 -19.97 -19.73
CA LYS A 285 -2.24 -20.83 -18.59
C LYS A 285 -3.72 -21.21 -18.76
N GLU A 286 -4.01 -22.50 -18.77
CA GLU A 286 -5.31 -23.11 -19.12
C GLU A 286 -6.57 -22.51 -18.47
N ASN A 287 -6.43 -21.53 -17.59
CA ASN A 287 -7.52 -20.83 -16.89
C ASN A 287 -7.47 -19.30 -16.94
N GLY A 288 -6.56 -18.67 -17.68
CA GLY A 288 -6.50 -17.21 -17.86
C GLY A 288 -6.48 -16.41 -16.54
N LYS A 289 -5.61 -16.76 -15.58
CA LYS A 289 -5.55 -16.09 -14.28
C LYS A 289 -4.29 -15.23 -14.14
N MET A 290 -4.45 -14.08 -13.47
CA MET A 290 -3.40 -13.07 -13.33
C MET A 290 -2.42 -13.41 -12.21
N PRO A 291 -1.10 -13.22 -12.41
CA PRO A 291 -0.06 -13.49 -11.40
C PRO A 291 0.03 -12.38 -10.32
N PHE A 292 -1.05 -11.62 -10.13
CA PHE A 292 -1.16 -10.57 -9.14
C PHE A 292 -2.62 -10.37 -8.70
N ARG A 293 -2.79 -9.73 -7.54
CA ARG A 293 -4.11 -9.37 -7.01
C ARG A 293 -4.06 -8.03 -6.29
N PRO A 294 -4.70 -6.97 -6.80
CA PRO A 294 -4.96 -5.76 -6.04
C PRO A 294 -5.91 -6.05 -4.88
N ILE A 295 -5.62 -5.48 -3.72
CA ILE A 295 -6.38 -5.69 -2.48
C ILE A 295 -6.99 -4.37 -2.01
N ILE A 296 -6.21 -3.29 -2.01
CA ILE A 296 -6.65 -1.94 -1.67
C ILE A 296 -6.23 -1.01 -2.81
N ILE A 297 -7.16 -0.20 -3.31
CA ILE A 297 -6.91 0.93 -4.19
C ILE A 297 -7.72 2.10 -3.64
N GLY A 298 -7.06 2.99 -2.91
CA GLY A 298 -7.69 4.10 -2.20
C GLY A 298 -7.32 5.51 -2.71
N GLY A 299 -6.64 5.58 -3.85
CA GLY A 299 -6.11 6.84 -4.39
C GLY A 299 -4.67 7.10 -3.95
N ASP A 300 -4.42 7.37 -2.70
CA ASP A 300 -3.09 7.47 -2.09
C ASP A 300 -2.58 6.13 -1.54
N ASP A 301 -3.46 5.35 -0.94
CA ASP A 301 -3.15 4.04 -0.39
C ASP A 301 -3.39 2.92 -1.39
N ILE A 302 -2.36 2.15 -1.70
CA ILE A 302 -2.41 1.00 -2.60
C ILE A 302 -1.80 -0.21 -1.90
N CYS A 303 -2.49 -1.34 -1.94
CA CYS A 303 -1.95 -2.63 -1.54
C CYS A 303 -2.28 -3.68 -2.58
N LEU A 304 -1.27 -4.40 -3.04
CA LEU A 304 -1.43 -5.53 -3.96
C LEU A 304 -0.48 -6.67 -3.62
N THR A 305 -0.81 -7.87 -4.11
CA THR A 305 0.11 -9.02 -4.12
C THR A 305 0.47 -9.36 -5.56
N ILE A 306 1.70 -9.80 -5.77
CA ILE A 306 2.23 -10.19 -7.08
C ILE A 306 3.26 -11.31 -6.91
N ALA A 307 3.47 -12.13 -7.93
CA ALA A 307 4.58 -13.07 -7.98
C ALA A 307 5.90 -12.34 -7.76
N ALA A 308 6.76 -12.87 -6.89
CA ALA A 308 7.92 -12.11 -6.40
C ALA A 308 8.92 -11.76 -7.51
N ASP A 309 9.08 -12.62 -8.51
CA ASP A 309 9.91 -12.41 -9.70
C ASP A 309 9.43 -11.26 -10.62
N ARG A 310 8.24 -10.75 -10.40
CA ARG A 310 7.65 -9.64 -11.17
C ARG A 310 7.55 -8.33 -10.38
N ALA A 311 7.82 -8.38 -9.07
CA ALA A 311 7.57 -7.26 -8.17
C ALA A 311 8.41 -6.02 -8.55
N PHE A 312 9.70 -6.18 -8.77
CA PHE A 312 10.59 -5.06 -9.06
C PHE A 312 10.36 -4.48 -10.47
N LYS A 313 10.09 -5.33 -11.46
CA LYS A 313 9.69 -4.89 -12.80
C LYS A 313 8.40 -4.06 -12.76
N PHE A 314 7.43 -4.47 -11.93
CA PHE A 314 6.21 -3.68 -11.71
C PHE A 314 6.53 -2.29 -11.13
N ILE A 315 7.42 -2.21 -10.13
CA ILE A 315 7.79 -0.94 -9.50
C ILE A 315 8.51 0.00 -10.48
N GLN A 316 9.36 -0.53 -11.34
CA GLN A 316 9.99 0.28 -12.39
C GLN A 316 8.96 0.87 -13.34
N LYS A 317 8.04 0.02 -13.84
CA LYS A 317 6.96 0.48 -14.72
C LYS A 317 6.03 1.48 -14.02
N PHE A 318 5.73 1.25 -12.74
CA PHE A 318 4.96 2.19 -11.95
C PHE A 318 5.68 3.54 -11.81
N ASN A 319 6.98 3.54 -11.54
CA ASN A 319 7.77 4.77 -11.46
C ASN A 319 7.81 5.52 -12.79
N GLU A 320 8.05 4.83 -13.91
CA GLU A 320 8.04 5.39 -15.26
C GLU A 320 6.68 6.05 -15.55
N ASN A 321 5.58 5.32 -15.33
CA ASN A 321 4.23 5.82 -15.59
C ASN A 321 3.81 6.97 -14.67
N VAL A 322 4.28 7.01 -13.41
CA VAL A 322 4.08 8.16 -12.50
C VAL A 322 4.80 9.40 -13.03
N LEU A 323 6.05 9.25 -13.49
CA LEU A 323 6.84 10.36 -14.02
C LEU A 323 6.32 10.89 -15.36
N ASP A 324 5.73 10.03 -16.19
CA ASP A 324 5.18 10.39 -17.49
C ASP A 324 3.76 10.95 -17.38
N ASN A 325 3.03 10.66 -16.31
CA ASN A 325 1.67 11.13 -16.12
C ASN A 325 1.62 12.64 -15.84
N HIS A 326 0.90 13.38 -16.69
CA HIS A 326 0.82 14.84 -16.62
C HIS A 326 0.30 15.35 -15.27
N PHE A 327 -0.78 14.76 -14.74
CA PHE A 327 -1.36 15.18 -13.46
C PHE A 327 -0.38 14.97 -12.29
N PHE A 328 0.35 13.84 -12.27
CA PHE A 328 1.32 13.54 -11.21
C PHE A 328 2.55 14.44 -11.31
N LYS A 329 3.03 14.71 -12.52
CA LYS A 329 4.15 15.63 -12.77
C LYS A 329 3.84 17.06 -12.36
N GLU A 330 2.70 17.58 -12.79
CA GLU A 330 2.24 18.93 -12.46
C GLU A 330 2.07 19.15 -10.94
N ASN A 331 1.47 18.18 -10.25
CA ASN A 331 1.24 18.25 -8.82
C ASN A 331 2.41 17.68 -7.99
N LYS A 332 3.54 17.32 -8.62
CA LYS A 332 4.73 16.73 -7.97
C LYS A 332 4.37 15.54 -7.07
N ILE A 333 3.45 14.69 -7.51
CA ILE A 333 2.98 13.53 -6.75
C ILE A 333 4.04 12.43 -6.80
N THR A 334 4.40 11.91 -5.64
CA THR A 334 5.34 10.80 -5.47
C THR A 334 4.79 9.78 -4.48
N TYR A 335 5.35 8.58 -4.50
CA TYR A 335 4.96 7.48 -3.62
C TYR A 335 6.15 6.95 -2.82
N SER A 336 5.88 6.55 -1.59
CA SER A 336 6.77 5.70 -0.80
C SER A 336 6.28 4.26 -0.89
N ILE A 337 7.18 3.34 -1.25
CA ILE A 337 6.86 1.97 -1.65
C ILE A 337 7.59 1.00 -0.73
N GLY A 338 6.86 0.04 -0.18
CA GLY A 338 7.38 -1.04 0.64
C GLY A 338 7.05 -2.40 0.02
N ILE A 339 8.03 -3.26 -0.16
CA ILE A 339 7.86 -4.62 -0.68
C ILE A 339 8.29 -5.63 0.38
N SER A 340 7.38 -6.47 0.83
CA SER A 340 7.68 -7.64 1.66
C SER A 340 7.61 -8.90 0.80
N ILE A 341 8.73 -9.60 0.65
CA ILE A 341 8.84 -10.84 -0.12
C ILE A 341 8.89 -12.02 0.85
N THR A 342 7.94 -12.94 0.75
CA THR A 342 7.78 -14.07 1.65
C THR A 342 7.38 -15.33 0.88
N LYS A 343 7.49 -16.51 1.52
CA LYS A 343 6.84 -17.70 0.97
C LYS A 343 5.32 -17.53 0.98
N SER A 344 4.63 -18.06 -0.03
CA SER A 344 3.18 -17.88 -0.24
C SER A 344 2.30 -18.32 0.94
N HIS A 345 2.76 -19.29 1.74
CA HIS A 345 2.07 -19.76 2.95
C HIS A 345 2.37 -18.93 4.21
N PHE A 346 3.27 -17.93 4.12
CA PHE A 346 3.52 -17.00 5.22
C PHE A 346 2.25 -16.15 5.46
N PRO A 347 1.85 -15.90 6.73
CA PRO A 347 0.61 -15.17 7.00
C PRO A 347 0.63 -13.76 6.42
N PHE A 348 -0.31 -13.50 5.51
CA PHE A 348 -0.42 -12.23 4.77
C PHE A 348 -0.42 -10.99 5.67
N TYR A 349 -1.12 -11.06 6.80
CA TYR A 349 -1.18 -9.96 7.77
C TYR A 349 0.22 -9.45 8.18
N PHE A 350 1.14 -10.35 8.49
CA PHE A 350 2.49 -9.97 8.89
C PHE A 350 3.35 -9.48 7.71
N SER A 351 3.20 -10.10 6.54
CA SER A 351 3.86 -9.61 5.31
C SER A 351 3.42 -8.18 5.00
N HIS A 352 2.13 -7.88 5.14
CA HIS A 352 1.60 -6.52 4.99
C HIS A 352 2.11 -5.57 6.07
N GLN A 353 2.16 -5.97 7.35
CA GLN A 353 2.72 -5.12 8.41
C GLN A 353 4.18 -4.74 8.14
N ILE A 354 4.99 -5.67 7.65
CA ILE A 354 6.38 -5.37 7.26
C ILE A 354 6.39 -4.40 6.08
N SER A 355 5.56 -4.61 5.04
CA SER A 355 5.51 -3.70 3.90
C SER A 355 5.12 -2.26 4.30
N GLU A 356 4.24 -2.09 5.29
CA GLU A 356 3.90 -0.79 5.85
C GLU A 356 5.04 -0.14 6.66
N GLN A 357 5.78 -0.95 7.44
CA GLN A 357 6.96 -0.44 8.14
C GLN A 357 8.04 0.00 7.15
N LEU A 358 8.18 -0.70 6.01
CA LEU A 358 9.06 -0.32 4.92
C LEU A 358 8.64 1.01 4.26
N VAL A 359 7.33 1.21 4.03
CA VAL A 359 6.79 2.50 3.56
C VAL A 359 7.10 3.64 4.53
N LYS A 360 6.86 3.43 5.84
CA LYS A 360 7.15 4.44 6.87
C LYS A 360 8.63 4.80 6.91
N ASN A 361 9.52 3.81 6.82
CA ASN A 361 10.95 4.04 6.75
C ASN A 361 11.34 4.81 5.47
N ALA A 362 10.77 4.45 4.31
CA ALA A 362 10.98 5.16 3.06
C ALA A 362 10.51 6.63 3.14
N LYS A 363 9.38 6.92 3.78
CA LYS A 363 8.89 8.30 4.02
C LYS A 363 9.85 9.14 4.86
N ILE A 364 10.45 8.56 5.90
CA ILE A 364 11.42 9.25 6.78
C ILE A 364 12.67 9.63 5.97
N GLU A 365 13.22 8.70 5.20
CA GLU A 365 14.44 8.92 4.41
C GLU A 365 14.21 9.81 3.18
N ARG A 366 12.96 9.97 2.74
CA ARG A 366 12.59 10.84 1.61
C ARG A 366 12.78 12.33 1.91
N LYS A 367 12.91 12.75 3.16
CA LYS A 367 12.95 14.17 3.56
C LYS A 367 13.75 15.02 2.55
N ASN A 368 13.08 16.03 1.97
CA ASN A 368 13.60 16.96 0.97
C ASN A 368 13.85 16.39 -0.46
N ARG A 369 13.37 15.18 -0.79
CA ARG A 369 13.52 14.59 -2.12
C ARG A 369 12.17 14.47 -2.82
N ASN A 370 12.02 15.11 -3.96
CA ASN A 370 10.80 15.01 -4.77
C ASN A 370 10.90 13.81 -5.73
N THR A 371 10.94 12.60 -5.16
CA THR A 371 11.08 11.34 -5.89
C THR A 371 10.28 10.24 -5.23
N ASN A 372 9.96 9.19 -5.98
CA ASN A 372 9.50 7.94 -5.41
C ASN A 372 10.62 7.29 -4.60
N MET A 373 10.24 6.59 -3.52
CA MET A 373 11.18 5.86 -2.66
C MET A 373 10.78 4.39 -2.61
N LEU A 374 11.76 3.50 -2.74
CA LEU A 374 11.56 2.05 -2.72
C LEU A 374 12.33 1.41 -1.56
N ASN A 375 11.64 0.58 -0.82
CA ASN A 375 12.22 -0.19 0.27
C ASN A 375 11.69 -1.62 0.24
N TRP A 376 12.54 -2.60 0.54
CA TRP A 376 12.11 -4.00 0.52
C TRP A 376 12.74 -4.82 1.63
N GLU A 377 12.11 -5.96 1.92
CA GLU A 377 12.65 -6.97 2.84
C GLU A 377 12.27 -8.37 2.34
N ILE A 378 13.23 -9.29 2.38
CA ILE A 378 13.05 -10.69 2.00
C ILE A 378 13.11 -11.54 3.26
N LEU A 379 11.97 -12.14 3.61
CA LEU A 379 11.84 -12.94 4.82
C LEU A 379 12.01 -14.44 4.51
N HIS A 380 13.12 -14.99 4.93
CA HIS A 380 13.43 -16.42 4.76
C HIS A 380 12.97 -17.30 5.94
N SER A 381 12.59 -16.69 7.06
CA SER A 381 12.17 -17.41 8.27
C SER A 381 10.74 -17.08 8.66
N SER A 382 10.12 -17.95 9.45
CA SER A 382 8.78 -17.76 10.02
C SER A 382 8.78 -16.93 11.31
N VAL A 383 9.91 -16.34 11.68
CA VAL A 383 10.02 -15.53 12.91
C VAL A 383 9.46 -14.13 12.65
N PHE A 384 8.50 -13.75 13.49
CA PHE A 384 7.87 -12.44 13.47
C PHE A 384 8.62 -11.50 14.40
N ASP A 385 9.28 -10.52 13.82
CA ASP A 385 9.90 -9.41 14.53
C ASP A 385 9.55 -8.10 13.82
N ASP A 386 9.70 -6.99 14.49
CA ASP A 386 9.64 -5.68 13.87
C ASP A 386 10.78 -5.48 12.87
N LEU A 387 10.56 -4.68 11.82
CA LEU A 387 11.55 -4.40 10.78
C LEU A 387 12.89 -3.96 11.35
N SER A 388 12.90 -3.16 12.41
CA SER A 388 14.14 -2.71 13.07
C SER A 388 14.98 -3.88 13.59
N LYS A 389 14.34 -4.82 14.28
CA LYS A 389 15.01 -6.02 14.81
C LYS A 389 15.46 -6.99 13.71
N ILE A 390 14.67 -7.11 12.65
CA ILE A 390 15.06 -7.91 11.47
C ILE A 390 16.33 -7.31 10.88
N ARG A 391 16.36 -6.00 10.66
CA ARG A 391 17.49 -5.29 10.06
C ARG A 391 18.73 -5.31 10.94
N GLU A 392 18.57 -5.16 12.25
CA GLU A 392 19.67 -5.30 13.20
C GLU A 392 20.33 -6.69 13.10
N LYS A 393 19.56 -7.75 12.99
CA LYS A 393 20.08 -9.12 12.87
C LYS A 393 20.68 -9.45 11.49
N VAL A 394 20.17 -8.85 10.43
CA VAL A 394 20.54 -9.23 9.05
C VAL A 394 21.60 -8.31 8.47
N TYR A 395 21.53 -7.02 8.76
CA TYR A 395 22.34 -5.98 8.09
C TYR A 395 23.31 -5.25 9.02
N TYR A 396 23.35 -5.57 10.28
CA TYR A 396 24.31 -4.97 11.23
C TYR A 396 25.33 -6.00 11.67
N GLU A 397 26.61 -5.61 11.60
CA GLU A 397 27.74 -6.39 12.12
C GLU A 397 28.65 -5.46 12.94
N ASP A 398 29.22 -5.96 14.03
CA ASP A 398 30.19 -5.24 14.87
C ASP A 398 31.48 -6.03 14.96
N TYR A 399 32.57 -5.47 14.43
CA TYR A 399 33.88 -6.08 14.41
C TYR A 399 34.87 -5.27 15.28
N VAL A 400 34.90 -5.54 16.58
CA VAL A 400 35.88 -4.95 17.49
C VAL A 400 35.92 -3.41 17.40
N GLY A 401 34.74 -2.77 17.39
CA GLY A 401 34.58 -1.32 17.29
C GLY A 401 34.38 -0.76 15.88
N GLU A 402 34.48 -1.59 14.85
CA GLU A 402 34.04 -1.22 13.48
C GLU A 402 32.57 -1.61 13.29
N LYS A 403 31.69 -0.63 13.18
CA LYS A 403 30.26 -0.84 12.96
C LYS A 403 29.94 -0.88 11.48
N HIS A 404 29.48 -2.01 10.99
CA HIS A 404 29.15 -2.25 9.60
C HIS A 404 27.64 -2.27 9.38
N PHE A 405 27.16 -1.58 8.33
CA PHE A 405 25.78 -1.60 7.91
C PHE A 405 25.70 -2.06 6.44
N LEU A 406 25.10 -3.23 6.23
CA LEU A 406 25.20 -4.00 4.99
C LEU A 406 24.06 -3.69 4.00
N THR A 407 23.46 -2.50 4.07
CA THR A 407 22.38 -2.10 3.16
C THR A 407 22.33 -0.59 2.98
N TYR A 408 21.92 -0.14 1.81
CA TYR A 408 21.61 1.25 1.50
C TYR A 408 20.11 1.57 1.48
N LYS A 409 19.26 0.55 1.70
CA LYS A 409 17.80 0.73 1.71
C LYS A 409 17.36 1.85 2.66
N PRO A 410 16.40 2.68 2.26
CA PRO A 410 15.64 2.68 1.01
C PRO A 410 16.39 3.31 -0.16
N TYR A 411 16.00 2.90 -1.38
CA TYR A 411 16.48 3.42 -2.66
C TYR A 411 15.52 4.46 -3.23
N ASN A 412 16.02 5.29 -4.16
CA ASN A 412 15.26 6.31 -4.89
C ASN A 412 15.36 6.09 -6.41
N PHE A 413 14.78 7.00 -7.19
CA PHE A 413 14.79 6.96 -8.65
C PHE A 413 15.44 8.25 -9.25
N ILE A 414 16.36 8.89 -8.53
CA ILE A 414 17.11 10.07 -9.00
C ILE A 414 18.32 9.59 -9.79
N GLU A 415 18.41 9.94 -11.09
CA GLU A 415 19.41 9.40 -12.02
C GLU A 415 20.86 9.49 -11.56
N GLN A 416 21.22 10.58 -10.90
CA GLN A 416 22.62 10.82 -10.45
C GLN A 416 22.88 10.43 -8.99
N ASP A 417 21.89 9.82 -8.32
CA ASP A 417 22.07 9.40 -6.94
C ASP A 417 22.64 7.97 -6.87
N PHE A 418 23.61 7.73 -6.00
CA PHE A 418 24.19 6.41 -5.78
C PHE A 418 23.18 5.40 -5.19
N LYS A 419 22.08 5.88 -4.61
CA LYS A 419 20.92 5.08 -4.18
C LYS A 419 19.87 4.97 -5.28
N ASN A 420 20.20 5.20 -6.56
CA ASN A 420 19.25 5.00 -7.65
C ASN A 420 19.00 3.51 -7.88
N PHE A 421 17.72 3.12 -7.85
CA PHE A 421 17.33 1.72 -8.00
C PHE A 421 17.66 1.15 -9.39
N LYS A 422 17.53 1.93 -10.44
CA LYS A 422 17.87 1.52 -11.81
C LYS A 422 19.37 1.20 -11.95
N ASN A 423 20.24 2.03 -11.37
CA ASN A 423 21.68 1.75 -11.33
C ASN A 423 21.98 0.42 -10.64
N LEU A 424 21.24 0.08 -9.59
CA LEU A 424 21.42 -1.17 -8.85
C LEU A 424 21.16 -2.40 -9.74
N GLU A 425 20.11 -2.36 -10.56
CA GLU A 425 19.80 -3.46 -11.49
C GLU A 425 20.87 -3.63 -12.58
N GLU A 426 21.31 -2.53 -13.19
CA GLU A 426 22.36 -2.54 -14.18
C GLU A 426 23.65 -3.14 -13.60
N ILE A 427 24.04 -2.73 -12.40
CA ILE A 427 25.21 -3.24 -11.70
C ILE A 427 25.07 -4.75 -11.38
N ILE A 428 23.89 -5.22 -11.00
CA ILE A 428 23.67 -6.66 -10.78
C ILE A 428 23.94 -7.45 -12.05
N ILE A 429 23.44 -7.00 -13.18
CA ILE A 429 23.64 -7.66 -14.48
C ILE A 429 25.13 -7.68 -14.82
N GLU A 430 25.81 -6.53 -14.78
CA GLU A 430 27.23 -6.37 -15.07
C GLU A 430 28.10 -7.27 -14.18
N LEU A 431 27.86 -7.24 -12.86
CA LEU A 431 28.67 -8.03 -11.93
C LEU A 431 28.40 -9.54 -12.06
N LYS A 432 27.16 -9.96 -12.32
CA LYS A 432 26.84 -11.37 -12.58
C LYS A 432 27.52 -11.91 -13.82
N GLU A 433 27.53 -11.12 -14.91
CA GLU A 433 28.18 -11.51 -16.15
C GLU A 433 29.70 -11.67 -15.97
N ILE A 434 30.33 -10.74 -15.25
CA ILE A 434 31.79 -10.74 -15.05
C ILE A 434 32.24 -11.80 -14.05
N LEU A 435 31.58 -11.90 -12.90
CA LEU A 435 32.01 -12.77 -11.80
C LEU A 435 31.47 -14.20 -11.94
N GLY A 436 30.37 -14.38 -12.63
CA GLY A 436 29.58 -15.60 -12.64
C GLY A 436 28.77 -15.75 -11.35
N ASN A 437 27.67 -16.49 -11.42
CA ASN A 437 26.65 -16.61 -10.36
C ASN A 437 27.20 -17.00 -8.98
N SER A 438 28.15 -17.95 -8.95
CA SER A 438 28.71 -18.46 -7.68
C SER A 438 29.54 -17.40 -6.94
N LYS A 439 30.43 -16.70 -7.67
CA LYS A 439 31.27 -15.67 -7.07
C LYS A 439 30.43 -14.43 -6.71
N PHE A 440 29.46 -14.08 -7.55
CA PHE A 440 28.54 -13.00 -7.24
C PHE A 440 27.76 -13.26 -5.94
N LYS A 441 27.19 -14.45 -5.77
CA LYS A 441 26.51 -14.82 -4.51
C LYS A 441 27.44 -14.88 -3.30
N ASN A 442 28.72 -15.12 -3.49
CA ASN A 442 29.70 -15.08 -2.39
C ASN A 442 30.00 -13.67 -1.88
N LEU A 443 29.63 -12.59 -2.60
CA LEU A 443 29.77 -11.21 -2.13
C LEU A 443 29.08 -11.00 -0.76
N ARG A 444 27.95 -11.67 -0.51
CA ARG A 444 27.25 -11.59 0.77
C ARG A 444 28.06 -12.15 1.97
N LYS A 445 28.94 -13.11 1.73
CA LYS A 445 29.85 -13.65 2.77
C LYS A 445 31.01 -12.68 3.00
N LEU A 446 31.52 -12.13 1.92
CA LEU A 446 32.64 -11.22 1.93
C LEU A 446 32.35 -9.97 2.77
N VAL A 447 31.17 -9.37 2.66
CA VAL A 447 30.81 -8.17 3.45
C VAL A 447 30.53 -8.47 4.92
N ARG A 448 30.45 -9.75 5.31
CA ARG A 448 30.32 -10.20 6.70
C ARG A 448 31.68 -10.49 7.35
N GLU A 449 32.76 -9.94 6.82
CA GLU A 449 34.11 -9.97 7.34
C GLU A 449 34.54 -8.56 7.77
N SER A 450 35.60 -8.41 8.54
CA SER A 450 36.17 -7.09 8.87
C SER A 450 36.54 -6.33 7.61
N GLN A 451 36.55 -4.99 7.65
CA GLN A 451 36.87 -4.13 6.51
C GLN A 451 38.17 -4.57 5.79
N LYS A 452 39.24 -4.81 6.57
CA LYS A 452 40.54 -5.23 6.00
C LYS A 452 40.46 -6.56 5.24
N LEU A 453 39.77 -7.55 5.81
CA LEU A 453 39.66 -8.89 5.24
C LEU A 453 38.76 -8.90 4.01
N SER A 454 37.62 -8.21 4.09
CA SER A 454 36.70 -8.06 2.95
C SER A 454 37.34 -7.35 1.76
N ASN A 455 38.09 -6.25 2.00
CA ASN A 455 38.85 -5.53 0.98
C ASN A 455 39.94 -6.42 0.35
N TYR A 456 40.70 -7.15 1.18
CA TYR A 456 41.70 -8.09 0.70
C TYR A 456 41.10 -9.20 -0.17
N ASN A 457 40.04 -9.85 0.28
CA ASN A 457 39.35 -10.90 -0.46
C ASN A 457 38.73 -10.40 -1.75
N PHE A 458 38.18 -9.20 -1.75
CA PHE A 458 37.64 -8.59 -2.97
C PHE A 458 38.73 -8.28 -4.00
N LYS A 459 39.86 -7.69 -3.57
CA LYS A 459 41.04 -7.48 -4.44
C LYS A 459 41.55 -8.79 -5.05
N LYS A 460 41.56 -9.86 -4.29
CA LYS A 460 41.95 -11.19 -4.76
C LYS A 460 41.00 -11.71 -5.86
N ILE A 461 39.70 -11.41 -5.76
CA ILE A 461 38.73 -11.76 -6.82
C ILE A 461 39.03 -10.97 -8.08
N ILE A 462 39.21 -9.64 -7.96
CA ILE A 462 39.43 -8.74 -9.09
C ILE A 462 40.80 -8.99 -9.77
N SER A 463 41.85 -9.29 -8.99
CA SER A 463 43.21 -9.51 -9.55
C SER A 463 43.26 -10.58 -10.64
N ARG A 464 42.36 -11.56 -10.61
CA ARG A 464 42.26 -12.67 -11.55
C ARG A 464 41.49 -12.37 -12.84
N LEU A 465 40.96 -11.17 -12.97
CA LEU A 465 40.20 -10.72 -14.14
C LEU A 465 41.13 -10.00 -15.16
N ASP A 466 40.71 -9.99 -16.40
CA ASP A 466 41.35 -9.19 -17.43
C ASP A 466 41.10 -7.67 -17.23
N ASN A 467 41.83 -6.82 -17.94
CA ASN A 467 41.77 -5.37 -17.75
C ASN A 467 40.41 -4.77 -18.16
N SER A 468 39.72 -5.36 -19.15
CA SER A 468 38.41 -4.88 -19.60
C SER A 468 37.35 -5.09 -18.48
N LYS A 469 37.31 -6.29 -17.90
CA LYS A 469 36.41 -6.62 -16.78
C LYS A 469 36.72 -5.83 -15.51
N LYS A 470 38.01 -5.60 -15.21
CA LYS A 470 38.42 -4.74 -14.09
C LYS A 470 37.88 -3.32 -14.24
N LYS A 471 37.88 -2.77 -15.46
CA LYS A 471 37.34 -1.44 -15.74
C LYS A 471 35.83 -1.39 -15.44
N VAL A 472 35.07 -2.35 -15.95
CA VAL A 472 33.61 -2.38 -15.72
C VAL A 472 33.29 -2.50 -14.22
N ILE A 473 34.00 -3.36 -13.48
CA ILE A 473 33.80 -3.46 -12.02
C ILE A 473 34.11 -2.12 -11.33
N LYS A 474 35.19 -1.44 -11.74
CA LYS A 474 35.55 -0.14 -11.18
C LYS A 474 34.44 0.89 -11.41
N ASP A 475 33.93 0.97 -12.64
CA ASP A 475 32.84 1.88 -13.01
C ASP A 475 31.54 1.54 -12.23
N SER A 476 31.22 0.26 -12.05
CA SER A 476 30.08 -0.20 -11.24
C SER A 476 30.21 0.20 -9.76
N LEU A 477 31.40 0.05 -9.18
CA LEU A 477 31.66 0.43 -7.78
C LEU A 477 31.58 1.95 -7.58
N GLU A 478 32.12 2.75 -8.51
CA GLU A 478 32.06 4.21 -8.44
C GLU A 478 30.61 4.71 -8.45
N ARG A 479 29.72 4.08 -9.23
CA ARG A 479 28.28 4.37 -9.20
C ARG A 479 27.63 4.09 -7.82
N LEU A 480 28.20 3.19 -7.01
CA LEU A 480 27.77 2.87 -5.64
C LEU A 480 28.51 3.69 -4.57
N LYS A 481 29.35 4.66 -4.94
CA LYS A 481 30.29 5.34 -4.03
C LYS A 481 31.27 4.39 -3.35
N LEU A 482 31.60 3.29 -3.97
CA LEU A 482 32.61 2.34 -3.55
C LEU A 482 33.82 2.38 -4.50
N ASN A 483 34.91 1.76 -4.13
CA ASN A 483 36.05 1.61 -5.05
C ASN A 483 36.73 0.24 -4.89
N ALA A 484 37.61 -0.11 -5.82
CA ALA A 484 38.27 -1.41 -5.81
C ALA A 484 39.30 -1.60 -4.67
N GLU A 485 39.76 -0.51 -4.07
CA GLU A 485 40.67 -0.52 -2.94
C GLU A 485 39.94 -0.61 -1.60
N ASP A 486 38.75 0.00 -1.53
CA ASP A 486 37.89 -0.02 -0.36
C ASP A 486 36.42 -0.15 -0.79
N ILE A 487 35.82 -1.32 -0.54
CA ILE A 487 34.41 -1.61 -0.87
C ILE A 487 33.45 -1.06 0.19
N TRP A 488 33.91 -0.17 1.04
CA TRP A 488 33.11 0.42 2.11
C TRP A 488 32.97 1.94 1.93
N TYR A 489 31.79 2.43 2.19
CA TYR A 489 31.48 3.86 2.25
C TYR A 489 31.38 4.30 3.71
N ALA A 490 32.23 5.22 4.13
CA ALA A 490 32.18 5.81 5.46
C ALA A 490 31.16 6.95 5.48
N ASP A 491 30.14 6.84 6.33
CA ASP A 491 29.24 7.95 6.65
C ASP A 491 29.79 8.69 7.88
N THR A 492 30.33 9.88 7.63
CA THR A 492 30.94 10.72 8.67
C THR A 492 29.96 11.17 9.75
N ASP A 493 28.66 11.19 9.44
CA ASP A 493 27.62 11.66 10.37
C ASP A 493 27.16 10.56 11.34
N ARG A 494 27.37 9.29 11.01
CA ARG A 494 26.82 8.14 11.73
C ARG A 494 27.84 7.17 12.32
N ASP A 495 29.12 7.35 12.05
CA ASP A 495 30.21 6.45 12.50
C ASP A 495 30.01 4.98 12.07
N TYR A 496 29.45 4.78 10.87
CA TYR A 496 29.23 3.47 10.26
C TYR A 496 29.98 3.32 8.95
N LEU A 497 30.41 2.08 8.68
CA LEU A 497 30.85 1.66 7.37
C LEU A 497 29.69 0.98 6.62
N TYR A 498 29.35 1.52 5.46
CA TYR A 498 28.23 1.04 4.65
C TYR A 498 28.69 0.24 3.44
N ASN A 499 28.00 -0.86 3.14
CA ASN A 499 28.14 -1.62 1.91
C ASN A 499 26.79 -2.15 1.47
N ASN A 500 26.52 -2.21 0.16
CA ASN A 500 25.24 -2.69 -0.37
C ASN A 500 25.34 -3.98 -1.19
N PHE A 501 26.45 -4.72 -1.10
CA PHE A 501 26.55 -6.00 -1.82
C PHE A 501 25.50 -7.02 -1.39
N LEU A 502 25.01 -6.91 -0.14
CA LEU A 502 23.91 -7.74 0.32
C LEU A 502 22.62 -7.40 -0.43
N ASP A 503 22.33 -6.11 -0.64
CA ASP A 503 21.19 -5.66 -1.44
C ASP A 503 21.25 -6.18 -2.88
N LEU A 504 22.45 -6.12 -3.51
CA LEU A 504 22.67 -6.64 -4.87
C LEU A 504 22.39 -8.15 -4.95
N VAL A 505 22.90 -8.92 -3.98
CA VAL A 505 22.74 -10.38 -3.98
C VAL A 505 21.28 -10.77 -3.73
N GLU A 506 20.61 -10.12 -2.77
CA GLU A 506 19.19 -10.35 -2.49
C GLU A 506 18.31 -10.05 -3.71
N LEU A 507 18.49 -8.88 -4.28
CA LEU A 507 17.71 -8.43 -5.43
C LEU A 507 17.92 -9.34 -6.66
N SER A 508 19.12 -9.87 -6.82
CA SER A 508 19.50 -10.71 -7.96
C SER A 508 18.72 -12.03 -8.09
N ASP A 509 18.01 -12.43 -7.07
CA ASP A 509 17.16 -13.61 -7.10
C ASP A 509 15.74 -13.33 -7.65
N PHE A 510 15.40 -12.04 -7.85
CA PHE A 510 14.07 -11.55 -8.25
C PHE A 510 14.06 -10.58 -9.44
N ILE A 511 15.23 -10.37 -10.07
CA ILE A 511 15.42 -9.59 -11.33
C ILE A 511 15.79 -10.53 -12.46
#